data_af23fb29bc9d5c19890ad26fb91a4f72
#
_entry.id   af23fb29bc9d5c19890ad26fb91a4f72
#
_cell.length_a   1.000
_cell.length_b   1.000
_cell.length_c   1.000
_cell.angle_alpha   90.00
_cell.angle_beta   90.00
_cell.angle_gamma   90.00
#
_symmetry.space_group_name_H-M   'P 1'
#
loop_
_entity.id
_entity.type
_entity.pdbx_description
1 polymer ?
#
loop_
_entity_poly.entity_id
_entity_poly.type
_entity_poly.pdbx_seq_one_letter_code
_entity_poly.pdbx_strand_id
1 'polypeptide(L)'
;MRAVGSLHGEVVLNRRWTLLLPVIFVTYSLAYLDRANFSFGAAAGMAKDLNISAGQSSLLGALFFLGYFLFQIPGAAYAQDKSVKKLIFAGLIGWGALAAAMGVISDINLLYAARFLLGVVESAVLPAMLILQARFYTRGERARANALVIMGNPATLLWMSVLSGYLAAQFGWRTMFVIEGLPPIIWAFIWWRLVADRPSEAKWLSPQDCARLESQIAAEQGAIAPVKNYAAAFKTPRVIWLCVQYFLWSLGLYGFVIWLPSMLKTSGMGMVELGWLSAAPYLAALIAEFFNAAASDRAGKRRGFVWPALVLGALAFYGSYAAGGNFWLSFVLLVIAGAMMYAPYGPFFAYIAESLPSNVAGGAIALINSMGALGSFFGAYAVGWLNGNTGSSAASYLVMAAALLASAVITFFLPEKKTA
;
A
#
# COMPACT_ATOMS: atom_id res chain seq x y z
N MET A 1 34.30 12.29 32.59
CA MET A 1 32.92 11.79 32.88
C MET A 1 31.82 12.25 31.91
N ARG A 2 32.07 13.12 30.93
CA ARG A 2 31.03 13.58 29.96
C ARG A 2 30.89 12.71 28.70
N ALA A 3 31.85 11.84 28.37
CA ALA A 3 31.84 11.05 27.13
C ALA A 3 31.03 9.73 27.22
N VAL A 4 30.84 9.17 28.42
CA VAL A 4 30.10 7.89 28.58
C VAL A 4 28.59 8.06 28.53
N GLY A 5 28.08 9.24 28.93
CA GLY A 5 26.64 9.55 28.86
C GLY A 5 26.11 9.78 27.45
N SER A 6 26.95 10.28 26.52
CA SER A 6 26.52 10.52 25.13
C SER A 6 26.42 9.22 24.32
N LEU A 7 27.32 8.27 24.54
CA LEU A 7 27.30 6.97 23.86
C LEU A 7 26.12 6.09 24.28
N HIS A 8 25.71 6.14 25.56
CA HIS A 8 24.52 5.40 26.04
C HIS A 8 23.23 6.01 25.45
N GLY A 9 23.11 7.33 25.39
CA GLY A 9 21.96 8.00 24.79
C GLY A 9 21.81 7.75 23.28
N GLU A 10 22.92 7.72 22.54
CA GLU A 10 22.90 7.40 21.11
C GLU A 10 22.52 5.94 20.85
N VAL A 11 23.02 5.00 21.64
CA VAL A 11 22.69 3.56 21.48
C VAL A 11 21.23 3.27 21.80
N VAL A 12 20.63 3.94 22.78
CA VAL A 12 19.22 3.70 23.17
C VAL A 12 18.24 4.41 22.24
N LEU A 13 18.54 5.61 21.77
CA LEU A 13 17.76 6.26 20.70
C LEU A 13 17.79 5.45 19.40
N ASN A 14 18.84 4.70 19.16
CA ASN A 14 18.96 3.81 17.99
C ASN A 14 17.99 2.62 18.03
N ARG A 15 17.50 2.21 19.21
CA ARG A 15 16.51 1.11 19.34
C ARG A 15 15.17 1.40 18.63
N ARG A 16 14.80 2.65 18.43
CA ARG A 16 13.64 3.02 17.60
C ARG A 16 13.83 2.55 16.16
N TRP A 17 15.05 2.70 15.62
CA TRP A 17 15.40 2.31 14.27
C TRP A 17 15.69 0.81 14.13
N THR A 18 16.24 0.17 15.15
CA THR A 18 16.64 -1.24 15.10
C THR A 18 15.59 -2.20 15.63
N LEU A 19 14.61 -1.74 16.41
CA LEU A 19 13.56 -2.58 16.97
C LEU A 19 12.16 -2.13 16.52
N LEU A 20 11.79 -0.85 16.74
CA LEU A 20 10.42 -0.43 16.46
C LEU A 20 10.15 -0.35 14.95
N LEU A 21 11.06 0.25 14.18
CA LEU A 21 10.88 0.40 12.74
C LEU A 21 10.79 -0.94 11.99
N PRO A 22 11.64 -1.95 12.25
CA PRO A 22 11.47 -3.29 11.68
C PRO A 22 10.13 -3.93 12.04
N VAL A 23 9.66 -3.77 13.28
CA VAL A 23 8.34 -4.30 13.69
C VAL A 23 7.22 -3.62 12.93
N ILE A 24 7.27 -2.30 12.75
CA ILE A 24 6.32 -1.53 11.93
C ILE A 24 6.37 -2.02 10.47
N PHE A 25 7.57 -2.15 9.90
CA PHE A 25 7.78 -2.59 8.53
C PHE A 25 7.21 -3.98 8.28
N VAL A 26 7.51 -4.96 9.15
CA VAL A 26 6.98 -6.33 9.02
C VAL A 26 5.46 -6.34 9.17
N THR A 27 4.89 -5.58 10.11
CA THR A 27 3.44 -5.48 10.28
C THR A 27 2.77 -4.93 9.03
N TYR A 28 3.35 -3.89 8.43
CA TYR A 28 2.85 -3.32 7.19
C TYR A 28 3.00 -4.28 6.00
N SER A 29 4.12 -5.00 5.94
CA SER A 29 4.36 -6.05 4.95
C SER A 29 3.33 -7.17 5.02
N LEU A 30 2.99 -7.63 6.23
CA LEU A 30 1.97 -8.68 6.42
C LEU A 30 0.59 -8.24 5.94
N ALA A 31 0.22 -6.95 6.06
CA ALA A 31 -1.02 -6.43 5.51
C ALA A 31 -1.02 -6.37 3.97
N TYR A 32 0.13 -6.40 3.30
CA TYR A 32 0.21 -6.49 1.85
C TYR A 32 0.18 -7.93 1.32
N LEU A 33 0.49 -8.91 2.16
CA LEU A 33 0.45 -10.32 1.83
C LEU A 33 -0.95 -10.74 1.36
N ASP A 34 -1.98 -10.38 2.12
CA ASP A 34 -3.36 -10.74 1.85
C ASP A 34 -3.99 -10.04 0.63
N ARG A 35 -3.39 -8.94 0.19
CA ARG A 35 -3.81 -8.25 -1.04
C ARG A 35 -3.36 -8.98 -2.29
N ALA A 36 -2.15 -9.50 -2.27
CA ALA A 36 -1.54 -10.14 -3.43
C ALA A 36 -1.90 -11.63 -3.54
N ASN A 37 -2.13 -12.35 -2.43
CA ASN A 37 -2.49 -13.77 -2.49
C ASN A 37 -3.75 -14.04 -3.31
N PHE A 38 -4.73 -13.12 -3.28
CA PHE A 38 -5.92 -13.23 -4.12
C PHE A 38 -5.58 -13.34 -5.62
N SER A 39 -4.61 -12.55 -6.10
CA SER A 39 -4.22 -12.56 -7.51
C SER A 39 -3.62 -13.92 -7.93
N PHE A 40 -2.86 -14.56 -7.03
CA PHE A 40 -2.33 -15.91 -7.23
C PHE A 40 -3.42 -16.97 -7.11
N GLY A 41 -4.36 -16.84 -6.17
CA GLY A 41 -5.52 -17.71 -6.08
C GLY A 41 -6.38 -17.67 -7.35
N ALA A 42 -6.64 -16.49 -7.89
CA ALA A 42 -7.35 -16.32 -9.15
C ALA A 42 -6.61 -16.98 -10.33
N ALA A 43 -5.29 -16.77 -10.45
CA ALA A 43 -4.46 -17.39 -11.48
C ALA A 43 -4.34 -18.91 -11.32
N ALA A 44 -4.40 -19.43 -10.08
CA ALA A 44 -4.36 -20.86 -9.78
C ALA A 44 -5.67 -21.62 -10.05
N GLY A 45 -6.72 -20.91 -10.50
CA GLY A 45 -7.98 -21.56 -10.92
C GLY A 45 -9.10 -21.48 -9.89
N MET A 46 -9.02 -20.61 -8.90
CA MET A 46 -10.05 -20.42 -7.86
C MET A 46 -11.45 -20.20 -8.45
N ALA A 47 -11.56 -19.41 -9.52
CA ALA A 47 -12.85 -19.16 -10.17
C ALA A 47 -13.47 -20.42 -10.76
N LYS A 48 -12.66 -21.31 -11.34
CA LYS A 48 -13.11 -22.61 -11.88
C LYS A 48 -13.55 -23.55 -10.75
N ASP A 49 -12.76 -23.65 -9.69
CA ASP A 49 -13.06 -24.53 -8.54
C ASP A 49 -14.32 -24.12 -7.79
N LEU A 50 -14.59 -22.83 -7.72
CA LEU A 50 -15.78 -22.27 -7.08
C LEU A 50 -16.98 -22.18 -8.03
N ASN A 51 -16.78 -22.49 -9.31
CA ASN A 51 -17.81 -22.36 -10.35
C ASN A 51 -18.42 -20.94 -10.41
N ILE A 52 -17.56 -19.91 -10.34
CA ILE A 52 -17.96 -18.51 -10.36
C ILE A 52 -17.61 -17.83 -11.68
N SER A 53 -18.43 -16.86 -12.09
CA SER A 53 -18.18 -16.05 -13.28
C SER A 53 -16.99 -15.11 -13.12
N ALA A 54 -16.45 -14.61 -14.23
CA ALA A 54 -15.39 -13.58 -14.22
C ALA A 54 -15.80 -12.32 -13.45
N GLY A 55 -17.07 -11.89 -13.59
CA GLY A 55 -17.61 -10.76 -12.84
C GLY A 55 -17.65 -11.00 -11.32
N GLN A 56 -18.04 -12.21 -10.90
CA GLN A 56 -18.03 -12.59 -9.49
C GLN A 56 -16.61 -12.67 -8.93
N SER A 57 -15.66 -13.23 -9.68
CA SER A 57 -14.25 -13.24 -9.30
C SER A 57 -13.68 -11.84 -9.17
N SER A 58 -14.05 -10.92 -10.06
CA SER A 58 -13.62 -9.52 -10.00
C SER A 58 -14.19 -8.79 -8.81
N LEU A 59 -15.47 -9.00 -8.51
CA LEU A 59 -16.11 -8.43 -7.32
C LEU A 59 -15.42 -8.93 -6.05
N LEU A 60 -15.09 -10.23 -5.99
CA LEU A 60 -14.38 -10.82 -4.87
C LEU A 60 -13.02 -10.15 -4.64
N GLY A 61 -12.25 -9.87 -5.70
CA GLY A 61 -10.99 -9.14 -5.63
C GLY A 61 -11.17 -7.69 -5.18
N ALA A 62 -12.23 -7.04 -5.62
CA ALA A 62 -12.49 -5.62 -5.39
C ALA A 62 -13.04 -5.32 -3.98
N LEU A 63 -13.88 -6.19 -3.40
CA LEU A 63 -14.58 -5.95 -2.13
C LEU A 63 -13.66 -5.62 -0.95
N PHE A 64 -12.44 -6.11 -0.98
CA PHE A 64 -11.40 -5.72 -0.03
C PHE A 64 -11.22 -4.19 0.01
N PHE A 65 -11.07 -3.57 -1.14
CA PHE A 65 -10.83 -2.12 -1.24
C PHE A 65 -12.04 -1.29 -0.84
N LEU A 66 -13.26 -1.81 -1.01
CA LEU A 66 -14.48 -1.15 -0.54
C LEU A 66 -14.54 -1.13 0.99
N GLY A 67 -14.28 -2.25 1.64
CA GLY A 67 -14.17 -2.32 3.11
C GLY A 67 -13.07 -1.39 3.63
N TYR A 68 -11.93 -1.40 2.97
CA TYR A 68 -10.79 -0.54 3.29
C TYR A 68 -11.15 0.95 3.17
N PHE A 69 -11.80 1.37 2.08
CA PHE A 69 -12.25 2.74 1.87
C PHE A 69 -13.21 3.23 2.97
N LEU A 70 -14.23 2.46 3.26
CA LEU A 70 -15.28 2.86 4.21
C LEU A 70 -14.77 2.98 5.64
N PHE A 71 -13.82 2.15 6.06
CA PHE A 71 -13.38 2.07 7.44
C PHE A 71 -12.01 2.70 7.73
N GLN A 72 -11.31 3.21 6.73
CA GLN A 72 -10.00 3.83 6.93
C GLN A 72 -10.04 5.05 7.86
N ILE A 73 -11.02 5.95 7.68
CA ILE A 73 -11.16 7.15 8.53
C ILE A 73 -11.60 6.78 9.95
N PRO A 74 -12.65 5.95 10.17
CA PRO A 74 -13.00 5.46 11.51
C PRO A 74 -11.86 4.75 12.23
N GLY A 75 -11.14 3.89 11.50
CA GLY A 75 -9.99 3.16 12.04
C GLY A 75 -8.82 4.08 12.44
N ALA A 76 -8.53 5.09 11.61
CA ALA A 76 -7.52 6.10 11.93
C ALA A 76 -7.90 6.92 13.16
N ALA A 77 -9.17 7.31 13.30
CA ALA A 77 -9.67 8.02 14.48
C ALA A 77 -9.51 7.17 15.75
N TYR A 78 -9.88 5.89 15.68
CA TYR A 78 -9.65 4.99 16.83
C TYR A 78 -8.17 4.87 17.21
N ALA A 79 -7.28 4.71 16.22
CA ALA A 79 -5.83 4.64 16.45
C ALA A 79 -5.28 5.92 17.10
N GLN A 80 -5.79 7.09 16.70
CA GLN A 80 -5.40 8.38 17.24
C GLN A 80 -5.84 8.57 18.69
N ASP A 81 -7.12 8.26 18.97
CA ASP A 81 -7.78 8.62 20.23
C ASP A 81 -7.65 7.53 21.30
N LYS A 82 -7.47 6.27 20.90
CA LYS A 82 -7.45 5.14 21.83
C LYS A 82 -6.08 4.46 21.88
N SER A 83 -5.84 3.47 21.02
CA SER A 83 -4.61 2.67 21.06
C SER A 83 -4.28 2.07 19.70
N VAL A 84 -3.12 2.43 19.16
CA VAL A 84 -2.54 1.77 17.98
C VAL A 84 -2.20 0.32 18.28
N LYS A 85 -1.60 0.07 19.46
CA LYS A 85 -1.18 -1.28 19.89
C LYS A 85 -2.35 -2.27 19.88
N LYS A 86 -3.46 -1.92 20.54
CA LYS A 86 -4.65 -2.79 20.64
C LYS A 86 -5.34 -2.96 19.31
N LEU A 87 -5.49 -1.89 18.52
CA LEU A 87 -6.12 -1.93 17.21
C LEU A 87 -5.39 -2.89 16.27
N ILE A 88 -4.07 -2.74 16.17
CA ILE A 88 -3.25 -3.57 15.28
C ILE A 88 -3.14 -5.00 15.78
N PHE A 89 -3.09 -5.23 17.09
CA PHE A 89 -3.12 -6.58 17.66
C PHE A 89 -4.41 -7.32 17.27
N ALA A 90 -5.56 -6.70 17.50
CA ALA A 90 -6.86 -7.27 17.10
C ALA A 90 -6.95 -7.41 15.57
N GLY A 91 -6.44 -6.42 14.84
CA GLY A 91 -6.32 -6.45 13.40
C GLY A 91 -5.53 -7.67 12.91
N LEU A 92 -4.31 -7.86 13.37
CA LEU A 92 -3.43 -8.99 12.97
C LEU A 92 -4.10 -10.35 13.15
N ILE A 93 -4.81 -10.55 14.26
CA ILE A 93 -5.58 -11.78 14.48
C ILE A 93 -6.77 -11.85 13.52
N GLY A 94 -7.52 -10.75 13.38
CA GLY A 94 -8.72 -10.69 12.56
C GLY A 94 -8.45 -10.92 11.09
N TRP A 95 -7.47 -10.19 10.49
CA TRP A 95 -7.18 -10.37 9.07
C TRP A 95 -6.49 -11.71 8.78
N GLY A 96 -5.61 -12.18 9.67
CA GLY A 96 -4.99 -13.51 9.50
C GLY A 96 -6.03 -14.63 9.54
N ALA A 97 -7.01 -14.55 10.46
CA ALA A 97 -8.11 -15.50 10.52
C ALA A 97 -9.03 -15.44 9.28
N LEU A 98 -9.37 -14.22 8.80
CA LEU A 98 -10.18 -14.03 7.60
C LEU A 98 -9.46 -14.53 6.35
N ALA A 99 -8.14 -14.25 6.22
CA ALA A 99 -7.33 -14.74 5.12
C ALA A 99 -7.29 -16.28 5.11
N ALA A 100 -6.99 -16.91 6.25
CA ALA A 100 -7.00 -18.36 6.37
C ALA A 100 -8.39 -18.96 6.08
N ALA A 101 -9.46 -18.33 6.56
CA ALA A 101 -10.83 -18.77 6.31
C ALA A 101 -11.20 -18.79 4.82
N MET A 102 -10.65 -17.88 4.02
CA MET A 102 -10.88 -17.89 2.56
C MET A 102 -10.39 -19.19 1.89
N GLY A 103 -9.40 -19.87 2.46
CA GLY A 103 -8.94 -21.17 1.97
C GLY A 103 -9.92 -22.31 2.20
N VAL A 104 -10.85 -22.21 3.14
CA VAL A 104 -11.81 -23.26 3.51
C VAL A 104 -13.25 -22.94 3.11
N ILE A 105 -13.58 -21.69 2.86
CA ILE A 105 -14.92 -21.26 2.43
C ILE A 105 -15.13 -21.61 0.96
N SER A 106 -16.29 -22.16 0.64
CA SER A 106 -16.73 -22.44 -0.73
C SER A 106 -17.95 -21.65 -1.18
N ASP A 107 -18.74 -21.12 -0.23
CA ASP A 107 -19.88 -20.25 -0.53
C ASP A 107 -19.40 -18.87 -0.96
N ILE A 108 -19.86 -18.40 -2.11
CA ILE A 108 -19.40 -17.11 -2.69
C ILE A 108 -19.83 -15.91 -1.85
N ASN A 109 -21.00 -15.94 -1.19
CA ASN A 109 -21.47 -14.84 -0.38
C ASN A 109 -20.65 -14.70 0.90
N LEU A 110 -20.26 -15.85 1.50
CA LEU A 110 -19.34 -15.85 2.64
C LEU A 110 -17.93 -15.38 2.23
N LEU A 111 -17.46 -15.73 1.03
CA LEU A 111 -16.20 -15.19 0.50
C LEU A 111 -16.26 -13.67 0.26
N TYR A 112 -17.39 -13.16 -0.26
CA TYR A 112 -17.61 -11.72 -0.39
C TYR A 112 -17.57 -11.03 0.97
N ALA A 113 -18.26 -11.58 1.96
CA ALA A 113 -18.25 -11.05 3.33
C ALA A 113 -16.82 -11.09 3.93
N ALA A 114 -16.10 -12.21 3.77
CA ALA A 114 -14.73 -12.34 4.27
C ALA A 114 -13.78 -11.33 3.62
N ARG A 115 -13.85 -11.12 2.30
CA ARG A 115 -13.05 -10.12 1.57
C ARG A 115 -13.37 -8.70 2.00
N PHE A 116 -14.64 -8.37 2.15
CA PHE A 116 -15.05 -7.06 2.64
C PHE A 116 -14.55 -6.81 4.08
N LEU A 117 -14.76 -7.77 4.98
CA LEU A 117 -14.32 -7.68 6.37
C LEU A 117 -12.79 -7.63 6.49
N LEU A 118 -12.06 -8.36 5.64
CA LEU A 118 -10.62 -8.29 5.55
C LEU A 118 -10.17 -6.84 5.25
N GLY A 119 -10.81 -6.19 4.28
CA GLY A 119 -10.57 -4.77 3.98
C GLY A 119 -10.88 -3.85 5.15
N VAL A 120 -11.99 -4.09 5.86
CA VAL A 120 -12.37 -3.33 7.08
C VAL A 120 -11.27 -3.41 8.14
N VAL A 121 -10.82 -4.63 8.45
CA VAL A 121 -9.84 -4.87 9.52
C VAL A 121 -8.47 -4.30 9.17
N GLU A 122 -8.05 -4.33 7.91
CA GLU A 122 -6.77 -3.78 7.46
C GLU A 122 -6.79 -2.27 7.21
N SER A 123 -7.96 -1.65 7.11
CA SER A 123 -8.10 -0.24 6.70
C SER A 123 -7.30 0.74 7.54
N ALA A 124 -7.14 0.46 8.81
CA ALA A 124 -6.43 1.31 9.76
C ALA A 124 -4.92 1.09 9.81
N VAL A 125 -4.37 0.06 9.14
CA VAL A 125 -2.95 -0.32 9.30
C VAL A 125 -2.01 0.81 8.93
N LEU A 126 -2.11 1.37 7.73
CA LEU A 126 -1.23 2.47 7.31
C LEU A 126 -1.38 3.71 8.20
N PRO A 127 -2.59 4.25 8.45
CA PRO A 127 -2.75 5.37 9.37
C PRO A 127 -2.19 5.09 10.76
N ALA A 128 -2.42 3.89 11.30
CA ALA A 128 -1.91 3.50 12.61
C ALA A 128 -0.37 3.47 12.66
N MET A 129 0.29 2.97 11.60
CA MET A 129 1.75 3.00 11.50
C MET A 129 2.28 4.43 11.47
N LEU A 130 1.65 5.33 10.71
CA LEU A 130 2.04 6.74 10.64
C LEU A 130 1.81 7.47 11.97
N ILE A 131 0.71 7.17 12.67
CA ILE A 131 0.43 7.71 14.01
C ILE A 131 1.49 7.23 15.02
N LEU A 132 1.82 5.93 14.99
CA LEU A 132 2.85 5.38 15.87
C LEU A 132 4.21 6.01 15.59
N GLN A 133 4.58 6.17 14.33
CA GLN A 133 5.82 6.87 13.95
C GLN A 133 5.82 8.32 14.42
N ALA A 134 4.68 9.02 14.34
CA ALA A 134 4.58 10.39 14.83
C ALA A 134 4.77 10.53 16.35
N ARG A 135 4.53 9.44 17.10
CA ARG A 135 4.74 9.39 18.57
C ARG A 135 6.18 9.02 18.97
N PHE A 136 6.95 8.39 18.07
CA PHE A 136 8.29 7.88 18.38
C PHE A 136 9.42 8.53 17.57
N TYR A 137 9.12 9.31 16.53
CA TYR A 137 10.11 9.96 15.68
C TYR A 137 9.88 11.48 15.62
N THR A 138 10.97 12.23 15.71
CA THR A 138 10.94 13.69 15.53
C THR A 138 10.59 14.06 14.09
N ARG A 139 10.19 15.30 13.84
CA ARG A 139 9.80 15.79 12.51
C ARG A 139 10.90 15.55 11.46
N GLY A 140 12.16 15.73 11.82
CA GLY A 140 13.28 15.48 10.93
C GLY A 140 13.50 14.00 10.58
N GLU A 141 13.12 13.10 11.49
CA GLU A 141 13.26 11.64 11.31
C GLU A 141 12.07 10.99 10.59
N ARG A 142 10.85 11.56 10.76
CA ARG A 142 9.58 10.98 10.25
C ARG A 142 9.56 10.73 8.75
N ALA A 143 10.10 11.66 7.97
CA ALA A 143 10.13 11.51 6.52
C ALA A 143 10.87 10.24 6.11
N ARG A 144 12.03 9.98 6.75
CA ARG A 144 12.83 8.78 6.50
C ARG A 144 12.14 7.51 7.01
N ALA A 145 11.55 7.55 8.21
CA ALA A 145 10.83 6.41 8.79
C ALA A 145 9.61 6.05 7.95
N ASN A 146 8.82 7.05 7.52
CA ASN A 146 7.65 6.85 6.65
C ASN A 146 8.05 6.27 5.29
N ALA A 147 9.12 6.80 4.66
CA ALA A 147 9.59 6.29 3.37
C ALA A 147 9.97 4.81 3.44
N LEU A 148 10.67 4.39 4.51
CA LEU A 148 11.02 2.97 4.71
C LEU A 148 9.79 2.08 4.86
N VAL A 149 8.73 2.54 5.54
CA VAL A 149 7.49 1.76 5.66
C VAL A 149 6.76 1.68 4.32
N ILE A 150 6.66 2.77 3.56
CA ILE A 150 5.98 2.79 2.26
C ILE A 150 6.66 1.87 1.25
N MET A 151 8.00 1.82 1.24
CA MET A 151 8.77 0.86 0.43
C MET A 151 8.44 -0.61 0.76
N GLY A 152 7.85 -0.89 1.92
CA GLY A 152 7.33 -2.21 2.27
C GLY A 152 6.26 -2.73 1.32
N ASN A 153 5.54 -1.86 0.61
CA ASN A 153 4.53 -2.28 -0.37
C ASN A 153 5.15 -3.07 -1.54
N PRO A 154 5.95 -2.48 -2.44
CA PRO A 154 6.54 -3.25 -3.54
C PRO A 154 7.52 -4.32 -3.05
N ALA A 155 8.21 -4.11 -1.90
CA ALA A 155 9.07 -5.12 -1.31
C ALA A 155 8.30 -6.38 -0.93
N THR A 156 7.11 -6.24 -0.34
CA THR A 156 6.27 -7.38 0.01
C THR A 156 5.76 -8.10 -1.23
N LEU A 157 5.24 -7.37 -2.20
CA LEU A 157 4.76 -7.94 -3.44
C LEU A 157 5.86 -8.71 -4.20
N LEU A 158 7.11 -8.27 -4.10
CA LEU A 158 8.27 -8.94 -4.69
C LEU A 158 8.47 -10.37 -4.13
N TRP A 159 8.73 -10.51 -2.83
CA TRP A 159 9.02 -11.84 -2.26
C TRP A 159 7.78 -12.71 -2.17
N MET A 160 6.64 -12.10 -1.95
CA MET A 160 5.37 -12.78 -1.82
C MET A 160 4.90 -13.39 -3.14
N SER A 161 5.15 -12.73 -4.28
CA SER A 161 4.85 -13.31 -5.59
C SER A 161 5.51 -14.67 -5.77
N VAL A 162 6.78 -14.79 -5.35
CA VAL A 162 7.51 -16.07 -5.40
C VAL A 162 6.93 -17.09 -4.42
N LEU A 163 6.66 -16.66 -3.18
CA LEU A 163 6.11 -17.54 -2.14
C LEU A 163 4.73 -18.06 -2.53
N SER A 164 3.80 -17.19 -2.91
CA SER A 164 2.44 -17.57 -3.31
C SER A 164 2.43 -18.46 -4.55
N GLY A 165 3.31 -18.16 -5.54
CA GLY A 165 3.49 -19.02 -6.70
C GLY A 165 3.93 -20.43 -6.33
N TYR A 166 4.89 -20.57 -5.40
CA TYR A 166 5.34 -21.86 -4.88
C TYR A 166 4.26 -22.59 -4.09
N LEU A 167 3.61 -21.91 -3.15
CA LEU A 167 2.55 -22.51 -2.33
C LEU A 167 1.36 -22.97 -3.18
N ALA A 168 0.95 -22.15 -4.15
CA ALA A 168 -0.14 -22.51 -5.07
C ALA A 168 0.21 -23.71 -5.95
N ALA A 169 1.49 -23.83 -6.37
CA ALA A 169 1.96 -24.97 -7.16
C ALA A 169 1.96 -26.28 -6.37
N GLN A 170 2.42 -26.24 -5.11
CA GLN A 170 2.61 -27.44 -4.31
C GLN A 170 1.34 -27.88 -3.57
N PHE A 171 0.55 -26.95 -3.09
CA PHE A 171 -0.56 -27.23 -2.17
C PHE A 171 -1.92 -26.74 -2.67
N GLY A 172 -1.96 -26.08 -3.83
CA GLY A 172 -3.16 -25.44 -4.36
C GLY A 172 -3.51 -24.14 -3.65
N TRP A 173 -4.42 -23.37 -4.26
CA TRP A 173 -4.79 -22.03 -3.80
C TRP A 173 -5.44 -22.02 -2.39
N ARG A 174 -6.22 -23.05 -2.05
CA ARG A 174 -6.87 -23.13 -0.73
C ARG A 174 -5.87 -23.21 0.42
N THR A 175 -4.93 -24.11 0.32
CA THR A 175 -3.87 -24.30 1.33
C THR A 175 -2.93 -23.10 1.36
N MET A 176 -2.65 -22.47 0.22
CA MET A 176 -1.90 -21.21 0.14
C MET A 176 -2.53 -20.13 1.04
N PHE A 177 -3.85 -19.88 0.93
CA PHE A 177 -4.55 -18.91 1.78
C PHE A 177 -4.45 -19.25 3.28
N VAL A 178 -4.60 -20.54 3.63
CA VAL A 178 -4.46 -20.97 5.03
C VAL A 178 -3.06 -20.70 5.56
N ILE A 179 -2.03 -21.08 4.81
CA ILE A 179 -0.63 -20.91 5.22
C ILE A 179 -0.28 -19.42 5.34
N GLU A 180 -0.71 -18.59 4.40
CA GLU A 180 -0.41 -17.16 4.37
C GLU A 180 -1.22 -16.36 5.42
N GLY A 181 -2.36 -16.86 5.88
CA GLY A 181 -3.13 -16.28 6.97
C GLY A 181 -2.53 -16.51 8.37
N LEU A 182 -1.65 -17.49 8.55
CA LEU A 182 -1.05 -17.79 9.86
C LEU A 182 0.01 -16.77 10.34
N PRO A 183 0.93 -16.28 9.50
CA PRO A 183 1.97 -15.34 9.92
C PRO A 183 1.45 -14.09 10.63
N PRO A 184 0.39 -13.40 10.19
CA PRO A 184 -0.18 -12.27 10.92
C PRO A 184 -0.62 -12.65 12.34
N ILE A 185 -1.25 -13.82 12.54
CA ILE A 185 -1.72 -14.28 13.85
C ILE A 185 -0.54 -14.50 14.78
N ILE A 186 0.52 -15.17 14.31
CA ILE A 186 1.74 -15.38 15.08
C ILE A 186 2.41 -14.04 15.39
N TRP A 187 2.48 -13.15 14.42
CA TRP A 187 3.08 -11.83 14.55
C TRP A 187 2.34 -10.94 15.54
N ALA A 188 1.04 -11.13 15.75
CA ALA A 188 0.25 -10.39 16.73
C ALA A 188 0.85 -10.48 18.14
N PHE A 189 1.36 -11.62 18.55
CA PHE A 189 1.98 -11.81 19.87
C PHE A 189 3.33 -11.10 19.97
N ILE A 190 4.12 -11.07 18.88
CA ILE A 190 5.37 -10.29 18.78
C ILE A 190 5.05 -8.79 18.86
N TRP A 191 4.07 -8.33 18.10
CA TRP A 191 3.57 -6.96 18.12
C TRP A 191 3.16 -6.56 19.54
N TRP A 192 2.34 -7.36 20.20
CA TRP A 192 1.86 -7.07 21.55
C TRP A 192 2.99 -6.89 22.57
N ARG A 193 4.05 -7.66 22.44
CA ARG A 193 5.19 -7.64 23.36
C ARG A 193 6.13 -6.46 23.11
N LEU A 194 6.34 -6.09 21.86
CA LEU A 194 7.38 -5.12 21.47
C LEU A 194 6.86 -3.70 21.31
N VAL A 195 5.60 -3.51 20.94
CA VAL A 195 5.05 -2.20 20.65
C VAL A 195 4.38 -1.60 21.89
N ALA A 196 4.57 -0.29 22.05
CA ALA A 196 3.90 0.57 23.02
C ALA A 196 3.20 1.72 22.32
N ASP A 197 2.13 2.26 22.92
CA ASP A 197 1.40 3.40 22.34
C ASP A 197 2.13 4.72 22.53
N ARG A 198 2.96 4.82 23.59
CA ARG A 198 3.75 6.01 23.95
C ARG A 198 5.17 5.64 24.32
N PRO A 199 6.14 6.54 24.18
CA PRO A 199 7.53 6.31 24.61
C PRO A 199 7.64 5.90 26.07
N SER A 200 6.87 6.52 26.97
CA SER A 200 6.83 6.21 28.41
C SER A 200 6.38 4.79 28.76
N GLU A 201 5.65 4.13 27.86
CA GLU A 201 5.21 2.74 28.01
C GLU A 201 6.22 1.72 27.42
N ALA A 202 7.21 2.21 26.68
CA ALA A 202 8.17 1.39 25.95
C ALA A 202 9.27 0.85 26.88
N LYS A 203 9.14 -0.39 27.32
CA LYS A 203 10.09 -1.04 28.25
C LYS A 203 11.54 -1.13 27.73
N TRP A 204 11.75 -0.91 26.45
CA TRP A 204 13.07 -0.91 25.79
C TRP A 204 13.71 0.49 25.71
N LEU A 205 13.03 1.55 26.15
CA LEU A 205 13.58 2.90 26.31
C LEU A 205 13.89 3.18 27.79
N SER A 206 14.94 3.97 28.06
CA SER A 206 15.21 4.45 29.40
C SER A 206 14.23 5.55 29.81
N PRO A 207 13.91 5.75 31.10
CA PRO A 207 13.04 6.84 31.54
C PRO A 207 13.54 8.24 31.10
N GLN A 208 14.85 8.44 31.04
CA GLN A 208 15.46 9.70 30.60
C GLN A 208 15.25 9.93 29.11
N ASP A 209 15.42 8.89 28.26
CA ASP A 209 15.21 8.99 26.83
C ASP A 209 13.73 9.16 26.49
N CYS A 210 12.83 8.53 27.26
CA CYS A 210 11.39 8.73 27.14
C CYS A 210 11.02 10.20 27.38
N ALA A 211 11.44 10.78 28.51
CA ALA A 211 11.14 12.15 28.85
C ALA A 211 11.71 13.15 27.82
N ARG A 212 12.94 12.91 27.35
CA ARG A 212 13.59 13.71 26.32
C ARG A 212 12.82 13.66 25.00
N LEU A 213 12.46 12.47 24.56
CA LEU A 213 11.75 12.26 23.31
C LEU A 213 10.34 12.88 23.35
N GLU A 214 9.59 12.65 24.44
CA GLU A 214 8.26 13.23 24.61
C GLU A 214 8.29 14.74 24.66
N SER A 215 9.28 15.36 25.33
CA SER A 215 9.44 16.81 25.37
C SER A 215 9.78 17.39 24.00
N GLN A 216 10.63 16.72 23.21
CA GLN A 216 10.96 17.17 21.85
C GLN A 216 9.74 17.11 20.94
N ILE A 217 9.00 16.01 20.96
CA ILE A 217 7.80 15.82 20.14
C ILE A 217 6.69 16.80 20.55
N ALA A 218 6.51 17.04 21.85
CA ALA A 218 5.54 18.00 22.35
C ALA A 218 5.86 19.44 21.90
N ALA A 219 7.13 19.82 21.95
CA ALA A 219 7.59 21.14 21.47
C ALA A 219 7.33 21.32 19.97
N GLU A 220 7.56 20.27 19.16
CA GLU A 220 7.27 20.27 17.71
C GLU A 220 5.76 20.35 17.42
N GLN A 221 4.93 19.68 18.22
CA GLN A 221 3.47 19.67 18.06
C GLN A 221 2.83 20.98 18.52
N GLY A 222 3.33 21.57 19.60
CA GLY A 222 2.85 22.85 20.11
C GLY A 222 3.04 24.02 19.12
N ALA A 223 3.96 23.89 18.17
CA ALA A 223 4.18 24.88 17.12
C ALA A 223 3.15 24.78 15.96
N ILE A 224 2.28 23.77 15.94
CA ILE A 224 1.29 23.55 14.88
C ILE A 224 -0.09 24.00 15.38
N ALA A 225 -0.67 25.03 14.73
CA ALA A 225 -2.00 25.50 15.06
C ALA A 225 -3.07 24.40 14.79
N PRO A 226 -4.01 24.14 15.71
CA PRO A 226 -5.03 23.14 15.52
C PRO A 226 -5.96 23.51 14.36
N VAL A 227 -6.42 22.50 13.61
CA VAL A 227 -7.41 22.70 12.52
C VAL A 227 -8.78 22.94 13.13
N LYS A 228 -9.33 24.12 12.94
CA LYS A 228 -10.66 24.48 13.42
C LYS A 228 -11.79 23.80 12.63
N ASN A 229 -11.55 23.46 11.36
CA ASN A 229 -12.59 22.86 10.48
C ASN A 229 -11.95 22.02 9.36
N TYR A 230 -11.87 20.73 9.58
CA TYR A 230 -11.40 19.75 8.56
C TYR A 230 -12.29 19.73 7.31
N ALA A 231 -13.61 19.91 7.48
CA ALA A 231 -14.53 19.88 6.34
C ALA A 231 -14.27 21.03 5.35
N ALA A 232 -13.87 22.22 5.85
CA ALA A 232 -13.48 23.33 4.98
C ALA A 232 -12.16 23.06 4.24
N ALA A 233 -11.20 22.42 4.93
CA ALA A 233 -9.92 22.05 4.33
C ALA A 233 -10.09 21.01 3.20
N PHE A 234 -11.00 20.06 3.37
CA PHE A 234 -11.30 19.03 2.37
C PHE A 234 -12.04 19.57 1.13
N LYS A 235 -12.74 20.71 1.26
CA LYS A 235 -13.44 21.36 0.15
C LYS A 235 -12.53 22.25 -0.70
N THR A 236 -11.24 22.35 -0.41
CA THR A 236 -10.33 23.14 -1.26
C THR A 236 -10.17 22.48 -2.63
N PRO A 237 -10.23 23.24 -3.73
CA PRO A 237 -10.10 22.67 -5.08
C PRO A 237 -8.83 21.82 -5.24
N ARG A 238 -7.74 22.19 -4.60
CA ARG A 238 -6.49 21.44 -4.65
C ARG A 238 -6.63 20.03 -4.05
N VAL A 239 -7.27 19.90 -2.89
CA VAL A 239 -7.48 18.59 -2.25
C VAL A 239 -8.40 17.72 -3.08
N ILE A 240 -9.45 18.31 -3.67
CA ILE A 240 -10.38 17.60 -4.57
C ILE A 240 -9.62 17.06 -5.79
N TRP A 241 -8.80 17.87 -6.44
CA TRP A 241 -8.00 17.42 -7.60
C TRP A 241 -6.99 16.34 -7.22
N LEU A 242 -6.37 16.41 -6.05
CA LEU A 242 -5.48 15.35 -5.55
C LEU A 242 -6.24 14.05 -5.25
N CYS A 243 -7.46 14.13 -4.74
CA CYS A 243 -8.34 12.97 -4.56
C CYS A 243 -8.67 12.29 -5.90
N VAL A 244 -9.07 13.07 -6.90
CA VAL A 244 -9.38 12.55 -8.24
C VAL A 244 -8.13 11.97 -8.91
N GLN A 245 -7.01 12.67 -8.80
CA GLN A 245 -5.72 12.22 -9.34
C GLN A 245 -5.31 10.87 -8.73
N TYR A 246 -5.35 10.72 -7.41
CA TYR A 246 -4.93 9.50 -6.73
C TYR A 246 -5.94 8.35 -6.91
N PHE A 247 -7.23 8.67 -7.02
CA PHE A 247 -8.26 7.71 -7.43
C PHE A 247 -7.95 7.10 -8.80
N LEU A 248 -7.68 7.93 -9.81
CA LEU A 248 -7.39 7.48 -11.17
C LEU A 248 -6.07 6.70 -11.25
N TRP A 249 -5.03 7.16 -10.55
CA TRP A 249 -3.77 6.42 -10.46
C TRP A 249 -3.96 5.06 -9.82
N SER A 250 -4.65 5.00 -8.68
CA SER A 250 -4.92 3.75 -7.96
C SER A 250 -5.80 2.79 -8.76
N LEU A 251 -6.73 3.30 -9.58
CA LEU A 251 -7.52 2.50 -10.49
C LEU A 251 -6.60 1.74 -11.47
N GLY A 252 -5.68 2.43 -12.13
CA GLY A 252 -4.74 1.79 -13.05
C GLY A 252 -3.78 0.83 -12.34
N LEU A 253 -3.20 1.28 -11.22
CA LEU A 253 -2.23 0.51 -10.45
C LEU A 253 -2.82 -0.79 -9.90
N TYR A 254 -3.97 -0.75 -9.22
CA TYR A 254 -4.54 -1.95 -8.60
C TYR A 254 -5.28 -2.85 -9.58
N GLY A 255 -5.73 -2.33 -10.72
CA GLY A 255 -6.08 -3.15 -11.87
C GLY A 255 -4.90 -4.00 -12.33
N PHE A 256 -3.70 -3.39 -12.41
CA PHE A 256 -2.46 -4.12 -12.70
C PHE A 256 -2.10 -5.11 -11.59
N VAL A 257 -2.02 -4.70 -10.32
CA VAL A 257 -1.57 -5.54 -9.20
C VAL A 257 -2.43 -6.81 -9.05
N ILE A 258 -3.74 -6.66 -9.07
CA ILE A 258 -4.68 -7.78 -8.86
C ILE A 258 -4.66 -8.77 -10.03
N TRP A 259 -4.45 -8.29 -11.24
CA TRP A 259 -4.56 -9.13 -12.43
C TRP A 259 -3.21 -9.49 -13.07
N LEU A 260 -2.08 -8.96 -12.56
CA LEU A 260 -0.74 -9.22 -13.11
C LEU A 260 -0.43 -10.72 -13.29
N PRO A 261 -0.64 -11.61 -12.29
CA PRO A 261 -0.38 -13.03 -12.50
C PRO A 261 -1.27 -13.62 -13.60
N SER A 262 -2.53 -13.21 -13.69
CA SER A 262 -3.43 -13.67 -14.75
C SER A 262 -3.06 -13.13 -16.14
N MET A 263 -2.52 -11.90 -16.22
CA MET A 263 -2.01 -11.31 -17.46
C MET A 263 -0.76 -12.02 -17.98
N LEU A 264 0.10 -12.47 -17.07
CA LEU A 264 1.34 -13.18 -17.41
C LEU A 264 1.11 -14.65 -17.74
N LYS A 265 0.03 -15.25 -17.23
CA LYS A 265 -0.22 -16.69 -17.36
C LYS A 265 -0.50 -17.08 -18.80
N THR A 266 0.37 -17.88 -19.38
CA THR A 266 0.21 -18.49 -20.70
C THR A 266 -0.05 -20.00 -20.57
N SER A 267 -0.50 -20.64 -21.67
CA SER A 267 -0.72 -22.09 -21.70
C SER A 267 0.59 -22.83 -21.39
N GLY A 268 0.53 -23.75 -20.43
CA GLY A 268 1.67 -24.57 -20.02
C GLY A 268 2.57 -23.95 -18.94
N MET A 269 2.38 -22.66 -18.57
CA MET A 269 3.18 -22.02 -17.53
C MET A 269 2.81 -22.52 -16.14
N GLY A 270 3.82 -22.94 -15.36
CA GLY A 270 3.68 -23.36 -13.98
C GLY A 270 3.50 -22.19 -13.02
N MET A 271 2.88 -22.42 -11.85
CA MET A 271 2.67 -21.37 -10.84
C MET A 271 3.97 -20.85 -10.23
N VAL A 272 5.03 -21.66 -10.12
CA VAL A 272 6.35 -21.23 -9.65
C VAL A 272 6.98 -20.24 -10.63
N GLU A 273 6.97 -20.54 -11.91
CA GLU A 273 7.47 -19.66 -12.97
C GLU A 273 6.69 -18.35 -12.99
N LEU A 274 5.37 -18.44 -12.88
CA LEU A 274 4.49 -17.27 -12.80
C LEU A 274 4.83 -16.39 -11.59
N GLY A 275 5.16 -16.99 -10.45
CA GLY A 275 5.61 -16.29 -9.25
C GLY A 275 6.86 -15.46 -9.49
N TRP A 276 7.89 -16.04 -10.11
CA TRP A 276 9.13 -15.31 -10.45
C TRP A 276 8.91 -14.21 -11.47
N LEU A 277 8.13 -14.47 -12.52
CA LEU A 277 7.81 -13.44 -13.51
C LEU A 277 7.00 -12.29 -12.89
N SER A 278 6.04 -12.61 -12.01
CA SER A 278 5.26 -11.59 -11.30
C SER A 278 6.09 -10.76 -10.33
N ALA A 279 7.21 -11.29 -9.83
CA ALA A 279 8.11 -10.57 -8.94
C ALA A 279 8.94 -9.48 -9.65
N ALA A 280 9.27 -9.66 -10.94
CA ALA A 280 10.14 -8.76 -11.69
C ALA A 280 9.63 -7.31 -11.79
N PRO A 281 8.34 -7.03 -12.08
CA PRO A 281 7.79 -5.67 -12.04
C PRO A 281 7.95 -4.98 -10.66
N TYR A 282 7.85 -5.73 -9.57
CA TYR A 282 7.98 -5.17 -8.22
C TYR A 282 9.44 -4.90 -7.82
N LEU A 283 10.38 -5.71 -8.31
CA LEU A 283 11.81 -5.41 -8.18
C LEU A 283 12.16 -4.10 -8.92
N ALA A 284 11.68 -3.97 -10.15
CA ALA A 284 11.87 -2.75 -10.92
C ALA A 284 11.17 -1.55 -10.26
N ALA A 285 10.01 -1.77 -9.63
CA ALA A 285 9.28 -0.74 -8.87
C ALA A 285 10.09 -0.23 -7.68
N LEU A 286 10.70 -1.10 -6.87
CA LEU A 286 11.58 -0.70 -5.75
C LEU A 286 12.74 0.18 -6.22
N ILE A 287 13.39 -0.23 -7.30
CA ILE A 287 14.52 0.51 -7.87
C ILE A 287 14.04 1.88 -8.38
N ALA A 288 12.96 1.91 -9.13
CA ALA A 288 12.42 3.14 -9.71
C ALA A 288 11.91 4.11 -8.64
N GLU A 289 11.20 3.63 -7.61
CA GLU A 289 10.71 4.43 -6.49
C GLU A 289 11.86 5.09 -5.75
N PHE A 290 12.92 4.33 -5.42
CA PHE A 290 14.10 4.86 -4.74
C PHE A 290 14.81 5.96 -5.54
N PHE A 291 15.12 5.70 -6.81
CA PHE A 291 15.84 6.67 -7.64
C PHE A 291 14.99 7.89 -7.99
N ASN A 292 13.71 7.71 -8.26
CA ASN A 292 12.78 8.79 -8.57
C ASN A 292 12.59 9.72 -7.37
N ALA A 293 12.43 9.17 -6.17
CA ALA A 293 12.35 9.94 -4.94
C ALA A 293 13.63 10.72 -4.68
N ALA A 294 14.80 10.06 -4.77
CA ALA A 294 16.10 10.72 -4.58
C ALA A 294 16.35 11.84 -5.61
N ALA A 295 15.98 11.62 -6.87
CA ALA A 295 16.10 12.63 -7.92
C ALA A 295 15.16 13.82 -7.69
N SER A 296 13.92 13.55 -7.28
CA SER A 296 12.94 14.58 -6.90
C SER A 296 13.42 15.44 -5.73
N ASP A 297 14.03 14.81 -4.71
CA ASP A 297 14.57 15.51 -3.55
C ASP A 297 15.74 16.41 -3.93
N ARG A 298 16.67 15.92 -4.75
CA ARG A 298 17.81 16.71 -5.24
C ARG A 298 17.38 17.88 -6.12
N ALA A 299 16.37 17.68 -6.95
CA ALA A 299 15.87 18.72 -7.86
C ALA A 299 14.98 19.74 -7.15
N GLY A 300 14.49 19.46 -5.93
CA GLY A 300 13.49 20.29 -5.24
C GLY A 300 12.16 20.41 -5.97
N LYS A 301 11.90 19.53 -6.93
CA LYS A 301 10.70 19.51 -7.76
C LYS A 301 9.94 18.20 -7.49
N ARG A 302 8.62 18.30 -7.30
CA ARG A 302 7.79 17.12 -7.00
C ARG A 302 6.97 16.68 -8.21
N ARG A 303 6.20 17.59 -8.76
CA ARG A 303 5.29 17.36 -9.87
C ARG A 303 6.00 16.78 -11.10
N GLY A 304 7.18 17.31 -11.43
CA GLY A 304 7.98 16.87 -12.58
C GLY A 304 8.49 15.42 -12.50
N PHE A 305 8.39 14.80 -11.31
CA PHE A 305 8.74 13.39 -11.10
C PHE A 305 7.51 12.49 -10.93
N VAL A 306 6.28 13.05 -10.98
CA VAL A 306 5.03 12.29 -10.90
C VAL A 306 4.42 12.07 -12.28
N TRP A 307 4.07 13.15 -13.00
CA TRP A 307 3.33 13.02 -14.25
C TRP A 307 4.08 12.27 -15.37
N PRO A 308 5.43 12.45 -15.58
CA PRO A 308 6.10 11.73 -16.65
C PRO A 308 6.16 10.22 -16.39
N ALA A 309 6.35 9.82 -15.13
CA ALA A 309 6.34 8.42 -14.75
C ALA A 309 4.97 7.77 -15.03
N LEU A 310 3.87 8.46 -14.69
CA LEU A 310 2.51 7.97 -14.98
C LEU A 310 2.24 7.86 -16.48
N VAL A 311 2.74 8.81 -17.30
CA VAL A 311 2.65 8.73 -18.78
C VAL A 311 3.41 7.51 -19.29
N LEU A 312 4.67 7.34 -18.87
CA LEU A 312 5.49 6.20 -19.29
C LEU A 312 4.87 4.87 -18.83
N GLY A 313 4.33 4.83 -17.60
CA GLY A 313 3.60 3.68 -17.09
C GLY A 313 2.39 3.32 -17.94
N ALA A 314 1.57 4.31 -18.33
CA ALA A 314 0.41 4.12 -19.18
C ALA A 314 0.79 3.61 -20.58
N LEU A 315 1.79 4.23 -21.19
CA LEU A 315 2.28 3.84 -22.52
C LEU A 315 2.87 2.43 -22.52
N ALA A 316 3.69 2.09 -21.51
CA ALA A 316 4.26 0.76 -21.39
C ALA A 316 3.17 -0.29 -21.11
N PHE A 317 2.18 0.05 -20.28
CA PHE A 317 1.09 -0.86 -19.96
C PHE A 317 0.22 -1.15 -21.20
N TYR A 318 -0.20 -0.13 -21.94
CA TYR A 318 -0.94 -0.33 -23.18
C TYR A 318 -0.08 -0.98 -24.27
N GLY A 319 1.20 -0.62 -24.35
CA GLY A 319 2.17 -1.25 -25.24
C GLY A 319 2.34 -2.75 -25.01
N SER A 320 2.23 -3.20 -23.75
CA SER A 320 2.29 -4.63 -23.43
C SER A 320 1.14 -5.41 -24.04
N TYR A 321 -0.07 -4.82 -24.08
CA TYR A 321 -1.20 -5.38 -24.79
C TYR A 321 -0.98 -5.36 -26.33
N ALA A 322 -0.52 -4.23 -26.86
CA ALA A 322 -0.27 -4.05 -28.28
C ALA A 322 0.87 -4.93 -28.83
N ALA A 323 1.77 -5.41 -27.95
CA ALA A 323 2.81 -6.39 -28.30
C ALA A 323 2.24 -7.75 -28.77
N GLY A 324 0.96 -8.02 -28.52
CA GLY A 324 0.23 -9.17 -29.04
C GLY A 324 0.84 -10.51 -28.62
N GLY A 325 1.16 -11.36 -29.60
CA GLY A 325 1.71 -12.69 -29.35
C GLY A 325 3.18 -12.74 -28.91
N ASN A 326 3.89 -11.60 -28.86
CA ASN A 326 5.27 -11.57 -28.37
C ASN A 326 5.31 -11.47 -26.84
N PHE A 327 5.34 -12.60 -26.16
CA PHE A 327 5.36 -12.71 -24.71
C PHE A 327 6.48 -11.88 -24.06
N TRP A 328 7.72 -11.98 -24.55
CA TRP A 328 8.86 -11.31 -23.93
C TRP A 328 8.79 -9.79 -24.06
N LEU A 329 8.34 -9.27 -25.21
CA LEU A 329 8.11 -7.85 -25.37
C LEU A 329 7.00 -7.35 -24.45
N SER A 330 5.88 -8.08 -24.37
CA SER A 330 4.77 -7.80 -23.45
C SER A 330 5.25 -7.80 -22.00
N PHE A 331 6.04 -8.80 -21.61
CA PHE A 331 6.58 -8.92 -20.27
C PHE A 331 7.52 -7.75 -19.89
N VAL A 332 8.46 -7.41 -20.76
CA VAL A 332 9.36 -6.25 -20.51
C VAL A 332 8.57 -4.96 -20.35
N LEU A 333 7.55 -4.76 -21.16
CA LEU A 333 6.67 -3.59 -21.06
C LEU A 333 5.83 -3.59 -19.76
N LEU A 334 5.40 -4.77 -19.26
CA LEU A 334 4.76 -4.88 -17.95
C LEU A 334 5.73 -4.58 -16.80
N VAL A 335 7.00 -4.97 -16.92
CA VAL A 335 8.05 -4.61 -15.93
C VAL A 335 8.25 -3.10 -15.89
N ILE A 336 8.34 -2.45 -17.06
CA ILE A 336 8.46 -0.99 -17.15
C ILE A 336 7.19 -0.31 -16.59
N ALA A 337 6.00 -0.82 -16.91
CA ALA A 337 4.74 -0.29 -16.40
C ALA A 337 4.69 -0.37 -14.87
N GLY A 338 5.03 -1.51 -14.28
CA GLY A 338 5.11 -1.68 -12.83
C GLY A 338 6.09 -0.69 -12.20
N ALA A 339 7.30 -0.58 -12.73
CA ALA A 339 8.29 0.38 -12.26
C ALA A 339 7.76 1.83 -12.28
N MET A 340 7.14 2.24 -13.38
CA MET A 340 6.68 3.61 -13.57
C MET A 340 5.39 3.93 -12.80
N MET A 341 4.55 2.94 -12.50
CA MET A 341 3.37 3.12 -11.66
C MET A 341 3.73 3.32 -10.18
N TYR A 342 4.84 2.74 -9.69
CA TYR A 342 5.31 2.88 -8.31
C TYR A 342 6.27 4.06 -8.10
N ALA A 343 7.07 4.41 -9.09
CA ALA A 343 8.05 5.50 -9.01
C ALA A 343 7.52 6.82 -8.42
N PRO A 344 6.27 7.26 -8.69
CA PRO A 344 5.75 8.53 -8.22
C PRO A 344 5.40 8.59 -6.72
N TYR A 345 5.36 7.47 -5.98
CA TYR A 345 4.85 7.46 -4.59
C TYR A 345 5.55 8.48 -3.68
N GLY A 346 6.88 8.43 -3.61
CA GLY A 346 7.66 9.37 -2.79
C GLY A 346 7.39 10.84 -3.15
N PRO A 347 7.64 11.26 -4.40
CA PRO A 347 7.38 12.63 -4.86
C PRO A 347 5.93 13.09 -4.67
N PHE A 348 4.94 12.21 -4.88
CA PHE A 348 3.53 12.55 -4.74
C PHE A 348 3.13 12.87 -3.29
N PHE A 349 3.48 12.00 -2.34
CA PHE A 349 3.16 12.25 -0.94
C PHE A 349 3.95 13.43 -0.37
N ALA A 350 5.19 13.64 -0.83
CA ALA A 350 5.96 14.85 -0.52
C ALA A 350 5.27 16.11 -1.07
N TYR A 351 4.76 16.07 -2.32
CA TYR A 351 4.00 17.18 -2.89
C TYR A 351 2.77 17.55 -2.05
N ILE A 352 2.01 16.55 -1.57
CA ILE A 352 0.85 16.81 -0.71
C ILE A 352 1.29 17.51 0.58
N ALA A 353 2.32 16.98 1.24
CA ALA A 353 2.81 17.52 2.51
C ALA A 353 3.38 18.95 2.37
N GLU A 354 4.02 19.28 1.25
CA GLU A 354 4.61 20.59 0.97
C GLU A 354 3.59 21.62 0.45
N SER A 355 2.51 21.18 -0.20
CA SER A 355 1.53 22.05 -0.85
C SER A 355 0.35 22.43 0.05
N LEU A 356 0.19 21.78 1.19
CA LEU A 356 -0.88 22.04 2.14
C LEU A 356 -0.33 22.57 3.47
N PRO A 357 -1.10 23.39 4.21
CA PRO A 357 -0.73 23.77 5.57
C PRO A 357 -0.52 22.55 6.46
N SER A 358 0.50 22.57 7.32
CA SER A 358 0.90 21.41 8.14
C SER A 358 -0.20 20.86 9.05
N ASN A 359 -1.12 21.73 9.47
CA ASN A 359 -2.28 21.36 10.27
C ASN A 359 -3.39 20.65 9.45
N VAL A 360 -3.39 20.74 8.13
CA VAL A 360 -4.39 20.15 7.22
C VAL A 360 -3.82 18.93 6.50
N ALA A 361 -2.50 18.90 6.27
CA ALA A 361 -1.84 17.91 5.43
C ALA A 361 -2.11 16.45 5.87
N GLY A 362 -2.11 16.18 7.17
CA GLY A 362 -2.38 14.83 7.69
C GLY A 362 -3.78 14.32 7.36
N GLY A 363 -4.80 15.15 7.59
CA GLY A 363 -6.18 14.79 7.24
C GLY A 363 -6.42 14.68 5.73
N ALA A 364 -5.77 15.56 4.95
CA ALA A 364 -5.85 15.51 3.49
C ALA A 364 -5.19 14.24 2.94
N ILE A 365 -4.04 13.82 3.47
CA ILE A 365 -3.38 12.56 3.10
C ILE A 365 -4.31 11.37 3.38
N ALA A 366 -4.98 11.35 4.54
CA ALA A 366 -5.92 10.28 4.87
C ALA A 366 -7.10 10.23 3.89
N LEU A 367 -7.69 11.39 3.55
CA LEU A 367 -8.77 11.47 2.56
C LEU A 367 -8.30 11.03 1.17
N ILE A 368 -7.17 11.53 0.70
CA ILE A 368 -6.60 11.18 -0.61
C ILE A 368 -6.32 9.67 -0.66
N ASN A 369 -5.75 9.10 0.41
CA ASN A 369 -5.49 7.66 0.48
C ASN A 369 -6.78 6.83 0.47
N SER A 370 -7.84 7.29 1.14
CA SER A 370 -9.17 6.66 1.05
C SER A 370 -9.72 6.70 -0.38
N MET A 371 -9.60 7.83 -1.08
CA MET A 371 -10.01 7.92 -2.48
C MET A 371 -9.19 7.01 -3.39
N GLY A 372 -7.91 6.79 -3.07
CA GLY A 372 -7.09 5.77 -3.73
C GLY A 372 -7.64 4.36 -3.53
N ALA A 373 -8.09 4.01 -2.31
CA ALA A 373 -8.72 2.71 -2.07
C ALA A 373 -10.02 2.53 -2.88
N LEU A 374 -10.81 3.60 -3.01
CA LEU A 374 -12.00 3.57 -3.88
C LEU A 374 -11.61 3.39 -5.36
N GLY A 375 -10.55 4.06 -5.82
CA GLY A 375 -10.00 3.84 -7.17
C GLY A 375 -9.53 2.40 -7.38
N SER A 376 -8.89 1.81 -6.36
CA SER A 376 -8.46 0.42 -6.37
C SER A 376 -9.63 -0.57 -6.48
N PHE A 377 -10.76 -0.28 -5.81
CA PHE A 377 -12.00 -1.05 -5.95
C PHE A 377 -12.47 -1.08 -7.41
N PHE A 378 -12.59 0.11 -8.01
CA PHE A 378 -13.02 0.20 -9.41
C PHE A 378 -12.02 -0.44 -10.37
N GLY A 379 -10.70 -0.29 -10.14
CA GLY A 379 -9.66 -0.91 -10.97
C GLY A 379 -9.69 -2.43 -10.91
N ALA A 380 -9.75 -3.00 -9.72
CA ALA A 380 -9.84 -4.45 -9.53
C ALA A 380 -11.11 -5.04 -10.14
N TYR A 381 -12.26 -4.36 -9.99
CA TYR A 381 -13.54 -4.81 -10.52
C TYR A 381 -13.64 -4.67 -12.03
N ALA A 382 -13.25 -3.49 -12.57
CA ALA A 382 -13.43 -3.16 -13.98
C ALA A 382 -12.72 -4.14 -14.91
N VAL A 383 -11.49 -4.56 -14.57
CA VAL A 383 -10.69 -5.46 -15.41
C VAL A 383 -11.42 -6.76 -15.67
N GLY A 384 -11.83 -7.49 -14.65
CA GLY A 384 -12.46 -8.77 -14.86
C GLY A 384 -13.89 -8.65 -15.37
N TRP A 385 -14.64 -7.59 -15.00
CA TRP A 385 -15.96 -7.33 -15.55
C TRP A 385 -15.89 -7.03 -17.06
N LEU A 386 -14.95 -6.19 -17.48
CA LEU A 386 -14.73 -5.88 -18.90
C LEU A 386 -14.30 -7.13 -19.68
N ASN A 387 -13.32 -7.87 -19.15
CA ASN A 387 -12.84 -9.09 -19.80
C ASN A 387 -13.94 -10.15 -19.93
N GLY A 388 -14.78 -10.30 -18.89
CA GLY A 388 -15.89 -11.25 -18.90
C GLY A 388 -17.00 -10.87 -19.90
N ASN A 389 -17.31 -9.59 -20.06
CA ASN A 389 -18.37 -9.12 -20.94
C ASN A 389 -17.93 -8.94 -22.40
N THR A 390 -16.67 -8.56 -22.64
CA THR A 390 -16.18 -8.32 -24.00
C THR A 390 -15.47 -9.51 -24.62
N GLY A 391 -15.13 -10.52 -23.82
CA GLY A 391 -14.30 -11.66 -24.23
C GLY A 391 -12.85 -11.25 -24.61
N SER A 392 -12.45 -10.00 -24.33
CA SER A 392 -11.15 -9.45 -24.71
C SER A 392 -10.57 -8.60 -23.57
N SER A 393 -9.26 -8.68 -23.38
CA SER A 393 -8.55 -7.83 -22.42
C SER A 393 -8.31 -6.39 -22.92
N ALA A 394 -8.58 -6.08 -24.20
CA ALA A 394 -8.32 -4.78 -24.80
C ALA A 394 -8.95 -3.62 -24.01
N ALA A 395 -10.24 -3.77 -23.68
CA ALA A 395 -10.99 -2.72 -22.98
C ALA A 395 -10.43 -2.46 -21.57
N SER A 396 -10.01 -3.49 -20.85
CA SER A 396 -9.43 -3.34 -19.51
C SER A 396 -8.06 -2.65 -19.54
N TYR A 397 -7.19 -3.01 -20.49
CA TYR A 397 -5.91 -2.34 -20.69
C TYR A 397 -6.08 -0.86 -21.06
N LEU A 398 -7.04 -0.57 -21.95
CA LEU A 398 -7.34 0.80 -22.35
C LEU A 398 -7.87 1.65 -21.20
N VAL A 399 -8.81 1.13 -20.40
CA VAL A 399 -9.37 1.85 -19.25
C VAL A 399 -8.29 2.15 -18.21
N MET A 400 -7.43 1.19 -17.89
CA MET A 400 -6.34 1.38 -16.92
C MET A 400 -5.30 2.39 -17.45
N ALA A 401 -4.89 2.27 -18.71
CA ALA A 401 -3.97 3.22 -19.34
C ALA A 401 -4.56 4.64 -19.40
N ALA A 402 -5.83 4.76 -19.78
CA ALA A 402 -6.53 6.04 -19.81
C ALA A 402 -6.63 6.68 -18.41
N ALA A 403 -6.89 5.90 -17.37
CA ALA A 403 -6.92 6.38 -15.99
C ALA A 403 -5.54 6.91 -15.56
N LEU A 404 -4.46 6.21 -15.88
CA LEU A 404 -3.09 6.66 -15.59
C LEU A 404 -2.75 7.95 -16.35
N LEU A 405 -3.13 8.06 -17.63
CA LEU A 405 -2.93 9.26 -18.42
C LEU A 405 -3.74 10.45 -17.88
N ALA A 406 -5.00 10.22 -17.50
CA ALA A 406 -5.83 11.26 -16.89
C ALA A 406 -5.24 11.73 -15.55
N SER A 407 -4.73 10.80 -14.73
CA SER A 407 -3.99 11.13 -13.51
C SER A 407 -2.73 11.95 -13.79
N ALA A 408 -1.97 11.61 -14.83
CA ALA A 408 -0.80 12.37 -15.25
C ALA A 408 -1.17 13.79 -15.72
N VAL A 409 -2.23 13.94 -16.51
CA VAL A 409 -2.74 15.24 -16.98
C VAL A 409 -3.15 16.11 -15.79
N ILE A 410 -3.92 15.58 -14.84
CA ILE A 410 -4.27 16.33 -13.63
C ILE A 410 -3.00 16.78 -12.89
N THR A 411 -2.03 15.87 -12.72
CA THR A 411 -0.77 16.22 -12.05
C THR A 411 0.00 17.31 -12.79
N PHE A 412 0.00 17.28 -14.12
CA PHE A 412 0.69 18.29 -14.92
C PHE A 412 0.12 19.71 -14.69
N PHE A 413 -1.18 19.84 -14.48
CA PHE A 413 -1.83 21.14 -14.24
C PHE A 413 -1.86 21.57 -12.77
N LEU A 414 -1.48 20.71 -11.82
CA LEU A 414 -1.39 21.10 -10.41
C LEU A 414 -0.31 22.19 -10.23
N PRO A 415 -0.57 23.23 -9.41
CA PRO A 415 0.40 24.31 -9.20
C PRO A 415 1.63 23.80 -8.45
N GLU A 416 2.81 24.10 -8.97
CA GLU A 416 4.08 23.83 -8.27
C GLU A 416 4.36 24.97 -7.29
N LYS A 417 4.86 24.64 -6.09
CA LYS A 417 5.28 25.66 -5.14
C LYS A 417 6.49 26.38 -5.75
N LYS A 418 6.38 27.68 -5.98
CA LYS A 418 7.57 28.47 -6.35
C LYS A 418 8.56 28.32 -5.20
N THR A 419 9.70 27.72 -5.47
CA THR A 419 10.86 27.80 -4.58
C THR A 419 11.23 29.28 -4.47
N ALA A 420 11.00 29.84 -3.28
CA ALA A 420 11.46 31.19 -2.96
C ALA A 420 12.97 31.20 -2.82
#